data_e86c4a1cbe57f511569ce7a15cacbdf2
#
_entry.id   e86c4a1cbe57f511569ce7a15cacbdf2
#
_cell.length_a   1.000
_cell.length_b   1.000
_cell.length_c   1.000
_cell.angle_alpha   90.00
_cell.angle_beta   90.00
_cell.angle_gamma   90.00
#
_symmetry.space_group_name_H-M   'P 1'
#
loop_
_entity.id
_entity.type
_entity.pdbx_description
1 polymer ?
#
loop_
_entity_poly.entity_id
_entity_poly.type
_entity_poly.pdbx_seq_one_letter_code
_entity_poly.pdbx_strand_id
1 'polypeptide(L)'
;MLLSPCAAPEGAARAGRLLELSERLAESGRRGEALDAARDACQVLRSLARLSPDVYLPDLAEGLSVMADRLREARRMREGVAVSQETVRLRRRLTRHDYDAHASGLAQALCRLAVDLSASGELRDALASAQESVDLYRGLRRDGPFDEETGLAQALVTLACCLSESGRPSDAFVTAQQALTVRRRLVRADPDVHTRRLAADLARLAPRLRTVGYVDEALELAQEAVGLYRRLDEEEIGSCTGDLAGALEVLAACRAAVGRRTKALEAAEEAAALYRGLARRTPTLYSPKTAHALGTQARRLSDVGRHREALAAGEQAVNLARTLAHSTPDTHLPDLADALTVQAACLRDGGSLNRALASAREAVSIRRTLEHSRPSTETPALAESLYVLAVYLYTAGQLQESFAMAWEAIDIYRQLVRTNPAPHTADLARALNILTLNLSRAGRAHEALAAVQEAVTFYRSLAQVDPAAYKPDLAACLHNLATCLSDVGDRAAALAAIRETADIRRELAERDPATHAPALAPCLHRLAKRLAEAGHRRESLETAREAVVAYRSLVRRRPEDFGQGLAGALGTYASVLEWAGREADAARIRQESETITEQMALEASIESF
;
A
#
# COMPACT_ATOMS: atom_id res chain seq x y z
N MET A 1 -9.66 10.54 46.85
CA MET A 1 -9.25 11.62 47.77
C MET A 1 -9.67 12.93 47.14
N LEU A 2 -10.61 13.68 47.78
CA LEU A 2 -11.03 15.01 47.33
C LEU A 2 -9.88 15.99 47.64
N LEU A 3 -9.25 16.55 46.62
CA LEU A 3 -8.27 17.61 46.77
C LEU A 3 -8.96 18.84 47.38
N SER A 4 -8.42 19.36 48.46
CA SER A 4 -8.88 20.65 49.01
C SER A 4 -8.48 21.81 48.09
N PRO A 5 -9.20 22.94 48.04
CA PRO A 5 -8.85 24.09 47.19
C PRO A 5 -7.42 24.60 47.36
N CYS A 6 -6.79 24.41 48.50
CA CYS A 6 -5.38 24.78 48.77
C CYS A 6 -4.37 23.84 48.06
N ALA A 7 -4.76 22.63 47.67
CA ALA A 7 -3.88 21.68 46.98
C ALA A 7 -3.97 21.76 45.44
N ALA A 8 -4.81 22.65 44.89
CA ALA A 8 -5.02 22.78 43.45
C ALA A 8 -3.77 23.21 42.65
N PRO A 9 -2.94 24.18 43.09
CA PRO A 9 -1.70 24.56 42.38
C PRO A 9 -0.65 23.43 42.37
N GLU A 10 -0.54 22.67 43.47
CA GLU A 10 0.37 21.52 43.56
C GLU A 10 -0.10 20.38 42.63
N GLY A 11 -1.41 20.19 42.55
CA GLY A 11 -2.02 19.25 41.63
C GLY A 11 -1.74 19.57 40.16
N ALA A 12 -1.89 20.84 39.78
CA ALA A 12 -1.60 21.32 38.42
C ALA A 12 -0.10 21.15 38.08
N ALA A 13 0.79 21.52 38.98
CA ALA A 13 2.23 21.33 38.82
C ALA A 13 2.60 19.82 38.70
N ARG A 14 1.92 18.93 39.43
CA ARG A 14 2.09 17.50 39.34
C ARG A 14 1.66 16.99 37.97
N ALA A 15 0.50 17.42 37.46
CA ALA A 15 0.01 17.04 36.14
C ALA A 15 0.98 17.48 35.02
N GLY A 16 1.52 18.72 35.10
CA GLY A 16 2.54 19.20 34.16
C GLY A 16 3.78 18.30 34.13
N ARG A 17 4.34 17.96 35.30
CA ARG A 17 5.51 17.07 35.40
C ARG A 17 5.21 15.65 34.84
N LEU A 18 4.00 15.15 34.99
CA LEU A 18 3.60 13.86 34.44
C LEU A 18 3.47 13.91 32.91
N LEU A 19 3.00 15.01 32.32
CA LEU A 19 2.97 15.20 30.87
C LEU A 19 4.39 15.30 30.29
N GLU A 20 5.29 16.06 30.93
CA GLU A 20 6.70 16.11 30.55
C GLU A 20 7.39 14.74 30.64
N LEU A 21 7.07 13.96 31.69
CA LEU A 21 7.57 12.60 31.82
C LEU A 21 7.07 11.70 30.71
N SER A 22 5.78 11.81 30.36
CA SER A 22 5.18 11.07 29.24
C SER A 22 5.90 11.37 27.92
N GLU A 23 6.27 12.62 27.68
CA GLU A 23 6.97 13.04 26.47
C GLU A 23 8.38 12.43 26.39
N ARG A 24 9.17 12.55 27.45
CA ARG A 24 10.51 11.93 27.55
C ARG A 24 10.50 10.40 27.44
N LEU A 25 9.49 9.74 28.02
CA LEU A 25 9.31 8.30 27.91
C LEU A 25 8.96 7.89 26.47
N ALA A 26 8.14 8.66 25.77
CA ALA A 26 7.81 8.43 24.37
C ALA A 26 9.03 8.58 23.46
N GLU A 27 9.84 9.62 23.65
CA GLU A 27 11.11 9.85 22.94
C GLU A 27 12.10 8.70 23.15
N SER A 28 12.11 8.08 24.33
CA SER A 28 12.93 6.90 24.60
C SER A 28 12.31 5.57 24.11
N GLY A 29 11.11 5.61 23.48
CA GLY A 29 10.40 4.43 22.97
C GLY A 29 9.65 3.61 24.02
N ARG A 30 9.55 4.06 25.28
CA ARG A 30 8.85 3.39 26.39
C ARG A 30 7.36 3.70 26.36
N ARG A 31 6.66 3.23 25.29
CA ARG A 31 5.28 3.62 24.95
C ARG A 31 4.26 3.31 26.04
N GLY A 32 4.39 2.16 26.73
CA GLY A 32 3.46 1.77 27.82
C GLY A 32 3.53 2.75 28.98
N GLU A 33 4.72 3.03 29.48
CA GLU A 33 4.95 3.92 30.60
C GLU A 33 4.62 5.38 30.25
N ALA A 34 4.86 5.79 29.00
CA ALA A 34 4.45 7.10 28.51
C ALA A 34 2.93 7.28 28.55
N LEU A 35 2.18 6.25 28.17
CA LEU A 35 0.72 6.25 28.23
C LEU A 35 0.21 6.28 29.67
N ASP A 36 0.81 5.52 30.58
CA ASP A 36 0.42 5.50 31.99
C ASP A 36 0.65 6.87 32.66
N ALA A 37 1.80 7.52 32.37
CA ALA A 37 2.06 8.88 32.86
C ALA A 37 1.03 9.90 32.32
N ALA A 38 0.64 9.81 31.05
CA ALA A 38 -0.40 10.66 30.46
C ALA A 38 -1.77 10.43 31.10
N ARG A 39 -2.13 9.18 31.41
CA ARG A 39 -3.38 8.83 32.12
C ARG A 39 -3.43 9.41 33.51
N ASP A 40 -2.36 9.26 34.27
CA ASP A 40 -2.25 9.80 35.61
C ASP A 40 -2.39 11.34 35.61
N ALA A 41 -1.75 12.02 34.64
CA ALA A 41 -1.89 13.46 34.44
C ALA A 41 -3.36 13.85 34.18
N CYS A 42 -4.04 13.16 33.24
CA CYS A 42 -5.45 13.41 32.92
C CYS A 42 -6.36 13.16 34.12
N GLN A 43 -6.09 12.16 34.96
CA GLN A 43 -6.85 11.91 36.16
C GLN A 43 -6.77 13.06 37.17
N VAL A 44 -5.59 13.61 37.37
CA VAL A 44 -5.37 14.79 38.22
C VAL A 44 -6.10 16.01 37.64
N LEU A 45 -5.96 16.27 36.32
CA LEU A 45 -6.60 17.41 35.65
C LEU A 45 -8.12 17.31 35.67
N ARG A 46 -8.71 16.09 35.50
CA ARG A 46 -10.15 15.89 35.65
C ARG A 46 -10.65 16.22 37.06
N SER A 47 -9.85 15.93 38.09
CA SER A 47 -10.21 16.26 39.47
C SER A 47 -10.16 17.78 39.71
N LEU A 48 -9.17 18.46 39.17
CA LEU A 48 -9.04 19.91 39.22
C LEU A 48 -10.13 20.65 38.44
N ALA A 49 -10.45 20.16 37.23
CA ALA A 49 -11.50 20.74 36.40
C ALA A 49 -12.91 20.61 37.00
N ARG A 50 -13.14 19.63 37.89
CA ARG A 50 -14.39 19.56 38.68
C ARG A 50 -14.47 20.63 39.77
N LEU A 51 -13.31 21.05 40.32
CA LEU A 51 -13.27 22.06 41.37
C LEU A 51 -13.31 23.49 40.78
N SER A 52 -12.60 23.73 39.71
CA SER A 52 -12.48 25.04 39.05
C SER A 52 -12.48 24.84 37.51
N PRO A 53 -13.67 24.68 36.90
CA PRO A 53 -13.78 24.37 35.47
C PRO A 53 -13.13 25.40 34.56
N ASP A 54 -13.37 26.67 34.81
CA ASP A 54 -12.91 27.78 33.95
C ASP A 54 -11.37 27.89 33.92
N VAL A 55 -10.70 27.44 34.98
CA VAL A 55 -9.23 27.45 35.07
C VAL A 55 -8.59 26.21 34.43
N TYR A 56 -9.15 25.01 34.70
CA TYR A 56 -8.46 23.75 34.39
C TYR A 56 -9.04 22.95 33.19
N LEU A 57 -10.16 23.39 32.56
CA LEU A 57 -10.64 22.74 31.34
C LEU A 57 -9.70 22.90 30.16
N PRO A 58 -9.02 24.05 29.95
CA PRO A 58 -8.00 24.15 28.91
C PRO A 58 -6.84 23.16 29.10
N ASP A 59 -6.31 23.06 30.34
CA ASP A 59 -5.23 22.13 30.67
C ASP A 59 -5.65 20.67 30.51
N LEU A 60 -6.89 20.34 30.90
CA LEU A 60 -7.44 19.01 30.69
C LEU A 60 -7.55 18.66 29.21
N ALA A 61 -7.98 19.60 28.38
CA ALA A 61 -8.07 19.38 26.93
C ALA A 61 -6.68 19.15 26.32
N GLU A 62 -5.64 19.82 26.81
CA GLU A 62 -4.25 19.58 26.38
C GLU A 62 -3.74 18.21 26.85
N GLY A 63 -3.92 17.88 28.12
CA GLY A 63 -3.54 16.56 28.65
C GLY A 63 -4.22 15.41 27.93
N LEU A 64 -5.51 15.54 27.56
CA LEU A 64 -6.23 14.56 26.76
C LEU A 64 -5.66 14.47 25.35
N SER A 65 -5.22 15.57 24.75
CA SER A 65 -4.54 15.54 23.44
C SER A 65 -3.25 14.73 23.50
N VAL A 66 -2.42 14.92 24.52
CA VAL A 66 -1.21 14.12 24.75
C VAL A 66 -1.57 12.64 24.96
N MET A 67 -2.58 12.35 25.75
CA MET A 67 -3.03 10.97 25.99
C MET A 67 -3.51 10.29 24.70
N ALA A 68 -4.20 11.00 23.82
CA ALA A 68 -4.62 10.48 22.52
C ALA A 68 -3.41 10.14 21.62
N ASP A 69 -2.37 10.99 21.61
CA ASP A 69 -1.12 10.72 20.89
C ASP A 69 -0.44 9.44 21.43
N ARG A 70 -0.36 9.26 22.76
CA ARG A 70 0.22 8.04 23.37
C ARG A 70 -0.61 6.77 23.05
N LEU A 71 -1.95 6.89 23.02
CA LEU A 71 -2.83 5.78 22.64
C LEU A 71 -2.61 5.37 21.17
N ARG A 72 -2.40 6.33 20.28
CA ARG A 72 -2.08 6.07 18.87
C ARG A 72 -0.74 5.36 18.72
N GLU A 73 0.31 5.80 19.43
CA GLU A 73 1.62 5.17 19.48
C GLU A 73 1.56 3.74 20.03
N ALA A 74 0.67 3.49 21.00
CA ALA A 74 0.40 2.18 21.56
C ALA A 74 -0.56 1.32 20.69
N ARG A 75 -0.97 1.80 19.51
CA ARG A 75 -1.93 1.15 18.59
C ARG A 75 -3.31 0.85 19.23
N ARG A 76 -3.73 1.63 20.25
CA ARG A 76 -5.04 1.53 20.92
C ARG A 76 -6.05 2.47 20.29
N MET A 77 -6.36 2.26 18.99
CA MET A 77 -7.08 3.23 18.14
C MET A 77 -8.46 3.59 18.68
N ARG A 78 -9.27 2.61 19.11
CA ARG A 78 -10.63 2.88 19.64
C ARG A 78 -10.62 3.79 20.86
N GLU A 79 -9.67 3.58 21.77
CA GLU A 79 -9.52 4.44 22.94
C GLU A 79 -9.01 5.82 22.54
N GLY A 80 -8.09 5.88 21.58
CA GLY A 80 -7.60 7.14 21.01
C GLY A 80 -8.74 7.98 20.45
N VAL A 81 -9.61 7.39 19.62
CA VAL A 81 -10.81 8.08 19.08
C VAL A 81 -11.71 8.59 20.21
N ALA A 82 -12.01 7.78 21.22
CA ALA A 82 -12.86 8.19 22.33
C ALA A 82 -12.30 9.40 23.09
N VAL A 83 -10.98 9.40 23.34
CA VAL A 83 -10.27 10.52 24.01
C VAL A 83 -10.24 11.76 23.12
N SER A 84 -9.96 11.63 21.84
CA SER A 84 -9.97 12.76 20.89
C SER A 84 -11.38 13.36 20.73
N GLN A 85 -12.44 12.54 20.77
CA GLN A 85 -13.83 13.01 20.80
C GLN A 85 -14.16 13.75 22.10
N GLU A 86 -13.66 13.28 23.25
CA GLU A 86 -13.78 14.00 24.54
C GLU A 86 -13.08 15.36 24.45
N THR A 87 -11.88 15.39 23.90
CA THR A 87 -11.11 16.64 23.70
C THR A 87 -11.88 17.64 22.83
N VAL A 88 -12.42 17.21 21.69
CA VAL A 88 -13.21 18.09 20.80
C VAL A 88 -14.45 18.62 21.52
N ARG A 89 -15.15 17.78 22.31
CA ARG A 89 -16.31 18.23 23.10
C ARG A 89 -15.95 19.31 24.11
N LEU A 90 -14.82 19.15 24.81
CA LEU A 90 -14.32 20.16 25.75
C LEU A 90 -13.92 21.45 25.03
N ARG A 91 -13.14 21.36 23.94
CA ARG A 91 -12.72 22.52 23.14
C ARG A 91 -13.93 23.27 22.56
N ARG A 92 -14.97 22.56 22.07
CA ARG A 92 -16.24 23.19 21.61
C ARG A 92 -16.94 23.95 22.75
N ARG A 93 -16.92 23.43 23.98
CA ARG A 93 -17.47 24.14 25.13
C ARG A 93 -16.70 25.42 25.42
N LEU A 94 -15.36 25.37 25.43
CA LEU A 94 -14.49 26.52 25.64
C LEU A 94 -14.68 27.58 24.55
N THR A 95 -14.75 27.17 23.27
CA THR A 95 -14.95 28.08 22.13
C THR A 95 -16.31 28.80 22.17
N ARG A 96 -17.36 28.19 22.73
CA ARG A 96 -18.65 28.87 22.92
C ARG A 96 -18.58 29.97 23.99
N HIS A 97 -17.67 29.85 24.93
CA HIS A 97 -17.47 30.84 25.99
C HIS A 97 -16.58 31.97 25.53
N ASP A 98 -15.48 31.65 24.85
CA ASP A 98 -14.54 32.59 24.24
C ASP A 98 -14.02 32.03 22.93
N TYR A 99 -14.53 32.58 21.81
CA TYR A 99 -14.20 32.10 20.47
C TYR A 99 -12.76 32.44 20.11
N ASP A 100 -12.33 33.66 20.34
CA ASP A 100 -11.01 34.15 19.90
C ASP A 100 -9.88 33.44 20.63
N ALA A 101 -10.06 33.16 21.93
CA ALA A 101 -9.07 32.42 22.71
C ALA A 101 -8.98 30.92 22.41
N HIS A 102 -10.06 30.29 21.91
CA HIS A 102 -10.14 28.82 21.88
C HIS A 102 -10.40 28.19 20.52
N ALA A 103 -10.71 28.97 19.47
CA ALA A 103 -11.04 28.43 18.15
C ALA A 103 -9.85 27.73 17.48
N SER A 104 -8.62 28.25 17.64
CA SER A 104 -7.40 27.60 17.15
C SER A 104 -7.19 26.23 17.81
N GLY A 105 -7.37 26.15 19.14
CA GLY A 105 -7.29 24.88 19.87
C GLY A 105 -8.38 23.87 19.49
N LEU A 106 -9.60 24.33 19.14
CA LEU A 106 -10.64 23.46 18.59
C LEU A 106 -10.25 22.93 17.21
N ALA A 107 -9.76 23.78 16.32
CA ALA A 107 -9.32 23.38 14.99
C ALA A 107 -8.20 22.34 15.04
N GLN A 108 -7.23 22.51 15.97
CA GLN A 108 -6.18 21.54 16.20
C GLN A 108 -6.73 20.19 16.72
N ALA A 109 -7.66 20.21 17.67
CA ALA A 109 -8.28 19.00 18.21
C ALA A 109 -9.08 18.24 17.15
N LEU A 110 -9.80 18.94 16.27
CA LEU A 110 -10.50 18.36 15.14
C LEU A 110 -9.53 17.73 14.12
N CYS A 111 -8.39 18.35 13.85
CA CYS A 111 -7.36 17.79 12.99
C CYS A 111 -6.80 16.47 13.57
N ARG A 112 -6.54 16.41 14.88
CA ARG A 112 -6.12 15.17 15.57
C ARG A 112 -7.21 14.10 15.54
N LEU A 113 -8.46 14.47 15.82
CA LEU A 113 -9.60 13.55 15.75
C LEU A 113 -9.74 12.95 14.34
N ALA A 114 -9.56 13.75 13.29
CA ALA A 114 -9.60 13.28 11.91
C ALA A 114 -8.53 12.20 11.64
N VAL A 115 -7.32 12.36 12.18
CA VAL A 115 -6.25 11.36 12.07
C VAL A 115 -6.64 10.06 12.80
N ASP A 116 -7.20 10.15 13.99
CA ASP A 116 -7.59 8.97 14.79
C ASP A 116 -8.77 8.23 14.17
N LEU A 117 -9.78 8.95 13.66
CA LEU A 117 -10.92 8.39 12.95
C LEU A 117 -10.49 7.71 11.63
N SER A 118 -9.57 8.33 10.89
CA SER A 118 -9.01 7.73 9.67
C SER A 118 -8.27 6.43 9.99
N ALA A 119 -7.45 6.41 11.05
CA ALA A 119 -6.75 5.22 11.50
C ALA A 119 -7.68 4.11 12.02
N SER A 120 -8.89 4.45 12.50
CA SER A 120 -9.92 3.47 12.90
C SER A 120 -10.83 3.02 11.75
N GLY A 121 -10.68 3.61 10.55
CA GLY A 121 -11.50 3.30 9.37
C GLY A 121 -12.82 4.10 9.29
N GLU A 122 -13.07 5.05 10.19
CA GLU A 122 -14.26 5.90 10.23
C GLU A 122 -14.11 7.11 9.30
N LEU A 123 -13.92 6.85 7.99
CA LEU A 123 -13.48 7.84 7.00
C LEU A 123 -14.44 9.00 6.78
N ARG A 124 -15.77 8.78 6.92
CA ARG A 124 -16.77 9.86 6.78
C ARG A 124 -16.61 10.92 7.87
N ASP A 125 -16.47 10.45 9.11
CA ASP A 125 -16.34 11.34 10.26
C ASP A 125 -14.93 11.97 10.32
N ALA A 126 -13.90 11.24 9.86
CA ALA A 126 -12.56 11.78 9.64
C ALA A 126 -12.56 12.95 8.66
N LEU A 127 -13.22 12.77 7.50
CA LEU A 127 -13.33 13.80 6.47
C LEU A 127 -14.09 15.04 6.99
N ALA A 128 -15.22 14.82 7.69
CA ALA A 128 -16.00 15.92 8.26
C ALA A 128 -15.19 16.71 9.30
N SER A 129 -14.47 16.01 10.19
CA SER A 129 -13.62 16.65 11.21
C SER A 129 -12.45 17.42 10.59
N ALA A 130 -11.80 16.86 9.55
CA ALA A 130 -10.72 17.53 8.83
C ALA A 130 -11.22 18.78 8.10
N GLN A 131 -12.39 18.72 7.47
CA GLN A 131 -13.01 19.86 6.79
C GLN A 131 -13.37 20.97 7.79
N GLU A 132 -14.02 20.64 8.91
CA GLU A 132 -14.34 21.61 9.98
C GLU A 132 -13.08 22.29 10.50
N SER A 133 -11.97 21.54 10.69
CA SER A 133 -10.67 22.10 11.09
C SER A 133 -10.15 23.13 10.09
N VAL A 134 -10.18 22.80 8.78
CA VAL A 134 -9.76 23.73 7.70
C VAL A 134 -10.61 25.00 7.69
N ASP A 135 -11.92 24.86 7.85
CA ASP A 135 -12.86 25.98 7.79
C ASP A 135 -12.66 26.94 9.00
N LEU A 136 -12.40 26.39 10.18
CA LEU A 136 -12.04 27.18 11.36
C LEU A 136 -10.74 27.95 11.15
N TYR A 137 -9.66 27.29 10.68
CA TYR A 137 -8.41 28.02 10.41
C TYR A 137 -8.53 29.04 9.29
N ARG A 138 -9.37 28.83 8.28
CA ARG A 138 -9.66 29.85 7.26
C ARG A 138 -10.41 31.06 7.82
N GLY A 139 -11.29 30.83 8.79
CA GLY A 139 -11.99 31.89 9.52
C GLY A 139 -11.02 32.76 10.34
N LEU A 140 -10.14 32.11 11.10
CA LEU A 140 -9.15 32.79 11.97
C LEU A 140 -8.10 33.58 11.19
N ARG A 141 -7.72 33.12 9.97
CA ARG A 141 -6.69 33.75 9.14
C ARG A 141 -6.98 35.19 8.73
N ARG A 142 -8.20 35.68 8.85
CA ARG A 142 -8.57 37.05 8.43
C ARG A 142 -7.96 38.13 9.33
N ASP A 143 -7.63 37.80 10.58
CA ASP A 143 -7.22 38.77 11.59
C ASP A 143 -5.98 38.35 12.44
N GLY A 144 -5.30 37.22 12.12
CA GLY A 144 -4.37 36.58 13.04
C GLY A 144 -2.92 36.35 12.56
N PRO A 145 -2.02 35.96 13.49
CA PRO A 145 -0.58 35.80 13.27
C PRO A 145 -0.19 34.50 12.53
N PHE A 146 1.12 34.35 12.21
CA PHE A 146 1.73 33.20 11.48
C PHE A 146 1.42 31.80 12.03
N ASP A 147 1.09 31.68 13.32
CA ASP A 147 0.76 30.38 13.93
C ASP A 147 -0.51 29.74 13.34
N GLU A 148 -1.48 30.56 12.95
CA GLU A 148 -2.74 30.10 12.34
C GLU A 148 -2.53 29.57 10.92
N GLU A 149 -1.58 30.14 10.15
CA GLU A 149 -1.20 29.61 8.84
C GLU A 149 -0.48 28.26 8.97
N THR A 150 0.29 28.06 10.02
CA THR A 150 0.92 26.78 10.34
C THR A 150 -0.14 25.72 10.64
N GLY A 151 -1.17 26.08 11.41
CA GLY A 151 -2.33 25.22 11.68
C GLY A 151 -3.14 24.90 10.43
N LEU A 152 -3.39 25.90 9.58
CA LEU A 152 -4.09 25.71 8.30
C LEU A 152 -3.34 24.74 7.38
N ALA A 153 -2.02 24.89 7.24
CA ALA A 153 -1.22 23.96 6.43
C ALA A 153 -1.36 22.52 6.94
N GLN A 154 -1.27 22.31 8.26
CA GLN A 154 -1.42 20.99 8.87
C GLN A 154 -2.83 20.41 8.67
N ALA A 155 -3.88 21.22 8.81
CA ALA A 155 -5.26 20.82 8.58
C ALA A 155 -5.49 20.43 7.11
N LEU A 156 -4.94 21.20 6.16
CA LEU A 156 -5.00 20.88 4.73
C LEU A 156 -4.26 19.56 4.39
N VAL A 157 -3.08 19.30 4.98
CA VAL A 157 -2.38 18.02 4.82
C VAL A 157 -3.25 16.88 5.33
N THR A 158 -3.87 17.04 6.50
CA THR A 158 -4.75 16.01 7.07
C THR A 158 -5.99 15.80 6.20
N LEU A 159 -6.61 16.87 5.70
CA LEU A 159 -7.75 16.77 4.79
C LEU A 159 -7.36 16.05 3.48
N ALA A 160 -6.21 16.37 2.89
CA ALA A 160 -5.71 15.69 1.69
C ALA A 160 -5.52 14.18 1.93
N CYS A 161 -4.99 13.78 3.10
CA CYS A 161 -4.88 12.37 3.47
C CYS A 161 -6.25 11.70 3.58
N CYS A 162 -7.22 12.30 4.28
CA CYS A 162 -8.57 11.77 4.41
C CYS A 162 -9.30 11.67 3.06
N LEU A 163 -9.13 12.64 2.17
CA LEU A 163 -9.67 12.62 0.80
C LEU A 163 -9.09 11.47 -0.03
N SER A 164 -7.77 11.25 0.07
CA SER A 164 -7.11 10.13 -0.59
C SER A 164 -7.66 8.78 -0.10
N GLU A 165 -7.79 8.60 1.20
CA GLU A 165 -8.32 7.38 1.82
C GLU A 165 -9.81 7.16 1.53
N SER A 166 -10.56 8.25 1.28
CA SER A 166 -11.97 8.22 0.87
C SER A 166 -12.19 8.04 -0.63
N GLY A 167 -11.12 7.81 -1.42
CA GLY A 167 -11.20 7.60 -2.86
C GLY A 167 -11.62 8.83 -3.65
N ARG A 168 -11.22 10.03 -3.22
CA ARG A 168 -11.43 11.31 -3.91
C ARG A 168 -10.10 11.87 -4.44
N PRO A 169 -9.51 11.26 -5.50
CA PRO A 169 -8.16 11.57 -5.97
C PRO A 169 -7.94 13.02 -6.35
N SER A 170 -8.85 13.59 -7.15
CA SER A 170 -8.71 14.96 -7.63
C SER A 170 -8.76 15.98 -6.48
N ASP A 171 -9.66 15.78 -5.53
CA ASP A 171 -9.79 16.68 -4.38
C ASP A 171 -8.57 16.54 -3.43
N ALA A 172 -8.07 15.31 -3.25
CA ALA A 172 -6.86 15.06 -2.48
C ALA A 172 -5.65 15.78 -3.08
N PHE A 173 -5.48 15.71 -4.40
CA PHE A 173 -4.39 16.37 -5.11
C PHE A 173 -4.46 17.89 -4.99
N VAL A 174 -5.62 18.49 -5.29
CA VAL A 174 -5.83 19.93 -5.17
C VAL A 174 -5.59 20.44 -3.74
N THR A 175 -6.09 19.69 -2.75
CA THR A 175 -5.91 20.05 -1.34
C THR A 175 -4.45 19.92 -0.91
N ALA A 176 -3.72 18.90 -1.36
CA ALA A 176 -2.29 18.75 -1.13
C ALA A 176 -1.49 19.92 -1.72
N GLN A 177 -1.80 20.36 -2.93
CA GLN A 177 -1.17 21.54 -3.53
C GLN A 177 -1.43 22.81 -2.73
N GLN A 178 -2.66 23.00 -2.24
CA GLN A 178 -2.99 24.14 -1.36
C GLN A 178 -2.16 24.09 -0.07
N ALA A 179 -2.05 22.91 0.58
CA ALA A 179 -1.24 22.72 1.78
C ALA A 179 0.22 23.10 1.55
N LEU A 180 0.81 22.57 0.47
CA LEU A 180 2.21 22.83 0.12
C LEU A 180 2.46 24.30 -0.25
N THR A 181 1.50 24.96 -0.89
CA THR A 181 1.58 26.40 -1.21
C THR A 181 1.67 27.23 0.07
N VAL A 182 0.80 26.95 1.05
CA VAL A 182 0.84 27.63 2.37
C VAL A 182 2.18 27.32 3.07
N ARG A 183 2.58 26.04 3.12
CA ARG A 183 3.82 25.65 3.78
C ARG A 183 5.07 26.28 3.16
N ARG A 184 5.17 26.31 1.81
CA ARG A 184 6.30 26.95 1.11
C ARG A 184 6.36 28.47 1.35
N ARG A 185 5.20 29.14 1.54
CA ARG A 185 5.18 30.53 1.95
C ARG A 185 5.74 30.73 3.36
N LEU A 186 5.37 29.88 4.32
CA LEU A 186 5.91 29.89 5.68
C LEU A 186 7.43 29.65 5.70
N VAL A 187 7.93 28.72 4.88
CA VAL A 187 9.39 28.49 4.73
C VAL A 187 10.12 29.72 4.20
N ARG A 188 9.51 30.52 3.32
CA ARG A 188 10.12 31.78 2.83
C ARG A 188 10.17 32.84 3.91
N ALA A 189 9.22 32.85 4.83
CA ALA A 189 9.16 33.79 5.94
C ALA A 189 10.13 33.42 7.07
N ASP A 190 10.19 32.13 7.42
CA ASP A 190 11.07 31.59 8.47
C ASP A 190 11.53 30.17 8.07
N PRO A 191 12.70 30.06 7.39
CA PRO A 191 13.24 28.78 6.94
C PRO A 191 13.57 27.82 8.09
N ASP A 192 14.13 28.33 9.18
CA ASP A 192 14.66 27.52 10.28
C ASP A 192 13.55 26.73 10.97
N VAL A 193 12.40 27.37 11.18
CA VAL A 193 11.23 26.77 11.84
C VAL A 193 10.43 25.86 10.90
N HIS A 194 10.33 26.22 9.61
CA HIS A 194 9.34 25.62 8.73
C HIS A 194 9.88 24.61 7.71
N THR A 195 11.21 24.57 7.43
CA THR A 195 11.79 23.64 6.45
C THR A 195 11.59 22.17 6.86
N ARG A 196 11.84 21.84 8.12
CA ARG A 196 11.62 20.48 8.64
C ARG A 196 10.15 20.06 8.53
N ARG A 197 9.22 20.99 8.81
CA ARG A 197 7.77 20.73 8.66
C ARG A 197 7.37 20.55 7.20
N LEU A 198 7.95 21.30 6.26
CA LEU A 198 7.73 21.09 4.84
C LEU A 198 8.20 19.69 4.41
N ALA A 199 9.39 19.27 4.81
CA ALA A 199 9.90 17.94 4.51
C ALA A 199 8.99 16.82 5.04
N ALA A 200 8.45 16.98 6.26
CA ALA A 200 7.51 16.05 6.86
C ALA A 200 6.17 15.99 6.10
N ASP A 201 5.62 17.15 5.70
CA ASP A 201 4.38 17.22 4.92
C ASP A 201 4.55 16.57 3.55
N LEU A 202 5.67 16.81 2.85
CA LEU A 202 6.01 16.19 1.57
C LEU A 202 6.11 14.66 1.70
N ALA A 203 6.84 14.16 2.71
CA ALA A 203 6.98 12.73 2.97
C ALA A 203 5.64 12.07 3.35
N ARG A 204 4.72 12.80 3.98
CA ARG A 204 3.37 12.33 4.35
C ARG A 204 2.41 12.31 3.17
N LEU A 205 2.47 13.30 2.29
CA LEU A 205 1.59 13.41 1.12
C LEU A 205 1.99 12.48 -0.03
N ALA A 206 3.28 12.26 -0.25
CA ALA A 206 3.77 11.46 -1.38
C ALA A 206 3.16 10.04 -1.44
N PRO A 207 3.14 9.21 -0.36
CA PRO A 207 2.51 7.89 -0.43
C PRO A 207 1.01 7.96 -0.69
N ARG A 208 0.32 9.02 -0.24
CA ARG A 208 -1.13 9.22 -0.45
C ARG A 208 -1.44 9.55 -1.91
N LEU A 209 -0.67 10.45 -2.51
CA LEU A 209 -0.83 10.78 -3.93
C LEU A 209 -0.49 9.59 -4.83
N ARG A 210 0.54 8.81 -4.46
CA ARG A 210 0.87 7.57 -5.18
C ARG A 210 -0.29 6.56 -5.17
N THR A 211 -0.99 6.38 -4.04
CA THR A 211 -2.10 5.43 -3.95
C THR A 211 -3.35 5.85 -4.73
N VAL A 212 -3.49 7.12 -5.05
CA VAL A 212 -4.61 7.65 -5.85
C VAL A 212 -4.21 7.96 -7.30
N GLY A 213 -3.06 7.45 -7.76
CA GLY A 213 -2.66 7.47 -9.16
C GLY A 213 -1.75 8.64 -9.59
N TYR A 214 -1.49 9.63 -8.73
CA TYR A 214 -0.55 10.74 -9.01
C TYR A 214 0.90 10.31 -8.71
N VAL A 215 1.40 9.34 -9.50
CA VAL A 215 2.67 8.63 -9.19
C VAL A 215 3.89 9.50 -9.47
N ASP A 216 3.87 10.30 -10.54
CA ASP A 216 4.98 11.18 -10.90
C ASP A 216 5.10 12.34 -9.91
N GLU A 217 3.99 12.97 -9.55
CA GLU A 217 3.95 14.03 -8.53
C GLU A 217 4.38 13.48 -7.16
N ALA A 218 3.93 12.30 -6.80
CA ALA A 218 4.37 11.64 -5.56
C ALA A 218 5.88 11.40 -5.54
N LEU A 219 6.48 11.04 -6.69
CA LEU A 219 7.93 10.90 -6.82
C LEU A 219 8.65 12.23 -6.63
N GLU A 220 8.15 13.32 -7.22
CA GLU A 220 8.71 14.67 -7.04
C GLU A 220 8.68 15.09 -5.57
N LEU A 221 7.54 14.91 -4.89
CA LEU A 221 7.42 15.23 -3.46
C LEU A 221 8.37 14.41 -2.60
N ALA A 222 8.51 13.11 -2.87
CA ALA A 222 9.43 12.24 -2.13
C ALA A 222 10.90 12.64 -2.36
N GLN A 223 11.27 13.04 -3.58
CA GLN A 223 12.61 13.55 -3.88
C GLN A 223 12.90 14.87 -3.17
N GLU A 224 11.96 15.81 -3.18
CA GLU A 224 12.07 17.08 -2.47
C GLU A 224 12.23 16.84 -0.97
N ALA A 225 11.41 15.95 -0.37
CA ALA A 225 11.50 15.61 1.05
C ALA A 225 12.89 15.07 1.45
N VAL A 226 13.42 14.11 0.68
CA VAL A 226 14.77 13.57 0.92
C VAL A 226 15.84 14.64 0.78
N GLY A 227 15.73 15.52 -0.23
CA GLY A 227 16.68 16.63 -0.44
C GLY A 227 16.66 17.63 0.72
N LEU A 228 15.49 17.92 1.27
CA LEU A 228 15.36 18.81 2.44
C LEU A 228 15.95 18.16 3.70
N TYR A 229 15.60 16.90 3.98
CA TYR A 229 16.14 16.22 5.16
C TYR A 229 17.65 15.99 5.09
N ARG A 230 18.24 15.75 3.90
CA ARG A 230 19.71 15.66 3.76
C ARG A 230 20.38 16.98 4.13
N ARG A 231 19.87 18.11 3.65
CA ARG A 231 20.41 19.43 4.01
C ARG A 231 20.33 19.71 5.50
N LEU A 232 19.16 19.44 6.10
CA LEU A 232 18.96 19.62 7.55
C LEU A 232 19.88 18.70 8.39
N ASP A 233 20.13 17.47 7.94
CA ASP A 233 21.01 16.53 8.64
C ASP A 233 22.49 16.88 8.47
N GLU A 234 22.88 17.56 7.37
CA GLU A 234 24.22 18.14 7.16
C GLU A 234 24.46 19.38 8.01
N GLU A 235 23.45 20.25 8.18
CA GLU A 235 23.52 21.48 9.00
C GLU A 235 23.60 21.15 10.50
N GLU A 236 22.82 20.18 10.95
CA GLU A 236 22.79 19.68 12.33
C GLU A 236 22.93 18.16 12.34
N ILE A 237 24.19 17.70 12.39
CA ILE A 237 24.56 16.29 12.22
C ILE A 237 23.76 15.39 13.15
N GLY A 238 22.96 14.50 12.57
CA GLY A 238 22.19 13.49 13.29
C GLY A 238 20.82 13.93 13.77
N SER A 239 20.40 15.19 13.55
CA SER A 239 19.11 15.71 14.05
C SER A 239 17.90 15.16 13.31
N CYS A 240 18.05 14.85 12.02
CA CYS A 240 16.98 14.42 11.12
C CYS A 240 17.21 13.03 10.50
N THR A 241 18.23 12.28 10.91
CA THR A 241 18.60 11.00 10.32
C THR A 241 17.44 9.99 10.31
N GLY A 242 16.61 9.96 11.34
CA GLY A 242 15.43 9.09 11.41
C GLY A 242 14.31 9.48 10.44
N ASP A 243 14.12 10.79 10.26
CA ASP A 243 13.14 11.34 9.31
C ASP A 243 13.63 11.15 7.87
N LEU A 244 14.94 11.33 7.62
CA LEU A 244 15.58 11.04 6.33
C LEU A 244 15.40 9.57 5.94
N ALA A 245 15.64 8.64 6.86
CA ALA A 245 15.45 7.22 6.59
C ALA A 245 13.99 6.90 6.23
N GLY A 246 13.01 7.50 6.91
CA GLY A 246 11.59 7.35 6.57
C GLY A 246 11.25 7.95 5.20
N ALA A 247 11.78 9.11 4.86
CA ALA A 247 11.58 9.73 3.54
C ALA A 247 12.21 8.90 2.40
N LEU A 248 13.36 8.24 2.66
CA LEU A 248 14.00 7.32 1.71
C LEU A 248 13.15 6.06 1.46
N GLU A 249 12.45 5.52 2.45
CA GLU A 249 11.51 4.41 2.25
C GLU A 249 10.34 4.84 1.33
N VAL A 250 9.80 6.05 1.55
CA VAL A 250 8.77 6.63 0.68
C VAL A 250 9.30 6.80 -0.74
N LEU A 251 10.51 7.33 -0.90
CA LEU A 251 11.16 7.51 -2.20
C LEU A 251 11.39 6.17 -2.91
N ALA A 252 11.82 5.14 -2.18
CA ALA A 252 11.98 3.79 -2.72
C ALA A 252 10.65 3.24 -3.26
N ALA A 253 9.55 3.44 -2.54
CA ALA A 253 8.22 3.01 -2.98
C ALA A 253 7.74 3.79 -4.22
N CYS A 254 7.95 5.12 -4.28
CA CYS A 254 7.59 5.94 -5.45
C CYS A 254 8.44 5.58 -6.68
N ARG A 255 9.77 5.38 -6.52
CA ARG A 255 10.66 4.95 -7.60
C ARG A 255 10.28 3.58 -8.17
N ALA A 256 9.88 2.65 -7.30
CA ALA A 256 9.40 1.34 -7.72
C ALA A 256 8.10 1.42 -8.52
N ALA A 257 7.17 2.30 -8.13
CA ALA A 257 5.91 2.50 -8.83
C ALA A 257 6.09 3.02 -10.26
N VAL A 258 7.13 3.84 -10.51
CA VAL A 258 7.49 4.31 -11.86
C VAL A 258 8.48 3.38 -12.58
N GLY A 259 8.68 2.14 -12.11
CA GLY A 259 9.54 1.15 -12.75
C GLY A 259 11.06 1.38 -12.57
N ARG A 260 11.50 2.38 -11.80
CA ARG A 260 12.93 2.67 -11.56
C ARG A 260 13.53 1.74 -10.51
N ARG A 261 13.53 0.43 -10.77
CA ARG A 261 13.83 -0.63 -9.80
C ARG A 261 15.20 -0.50 -9.12
N THR A 262 16.27 -0.25 -9.87
CA THR A 262 17.62 -0.05 -9.32
C THR A 262 17.70 1.15 -8.38
N LYS A 263 17.16 2.29 -8.79
CA LYS A 263 17.14 3.50 -7.94
C LYS A 263 16.23 3.34 -6.71
N ALA A 264 15.19 2.51 -6.81
CA ALA A 264 14.35 2.15 -5.67
C ALA A 264 15.12 1.30 -4.66
N LEU A 265 15.93 0.35 -5.12
CA LEU A 265 16.81 -0.45 -4.28
C LEU A 265 17.86 0.41 -3.55
N GLU A 266 18.55 1.31 -4.26
CA GLU A 266 19.52 2.24 -3.65
C GLU A 266 18.93 3.02 -2.48
N ALA A 267 17.71 3.57 -2.64
CA ALA A 267 17.04 4.30 -1.56
C ALA A 267 16.63 3.39 -0.39
N ALA A 268 16.21 2.16 -0.65
CA ALA A 268 15.86 1.19 0.40
C ALA A 268 17.10 0.70 1.17
N GLU A 269 18.22 0.49 0.50
CA GLU A 269 19.51 0.12 1.11
C GLU A 269 20.01 1.25 2.02
N GLU A 270 19.95 2.51 1.57
CA GLU A 270 20.33 3.69 2.36
C GLU A 270 19.43 3.82 3.60
N ALA A 271 18.10 3.70 3.46
CA ALA A 271 17.16 3.74 4.59
C ALA A 271 17.46 2.67 5.64
N ALA A 272 17.67 1.42 5.19
CA ALA A 272 17.98 0.31 6.08
C ALA A 272 19.33 0.51 6.81
N ALA A 273 20.33 1.09 6.14
CA ALA A 273 21.63 1.39 6.75
C ALA A 273 21.50 2.46 7.84
N LEU A 274 20.75 3.54 7.58
CA LEU A 274 20.51 4.61 8.55
C LEU A 274 19.76 4.08 9.78
N TYR A 275 18.67 3.33 9.59
CA TYR A 275 17.94 2.75 10.71
C TYR A 275 18.75 1.75 11.52
N ARG A 276 19.60 0.92 10.89
CA ARG A 276 20.55 0.05 11.63
C ARG A 276 21.54 0.87 12.48
N GLY A 277 22.03 1.99 11.96
CA GLY A 277 22.89 2.93 12.70
C GLY A 277 22.19 3.48 13.93
N LEU A 278 20.95 3.97 13.78
CA LEU A 278 20.13 4.51 14.85
C LEU A 278 19.73 3.43 15.87
N ALA A 279 19.40 2.21 15.43
CA ALA A 279 19.01 1.11 16.32
C ALA A 279 20.14 0.66 17.26
N ARG A 280 21.41 0.85 16.89
CA ARG A 280 22.55 0.60 17.79
C ARG A 280 22.60 1.58 18.96
N ARG A 281 22.09 2.81 18.76
CA ARG A 281 22.08 3.89 19.78
C ARG A 281 20.79 3.85 20.60
N THR A 282 19.64 3.63 19.95
CA THR A 282 18.32 3.64 20.57
C THR A 282 17.50 2.46 20.04
N PRO A 283 17.75 1.22 20.56
CA PRO A 283 17.13 0.00 20.05
C PRO A 283 15.59 0.00 20.14
N THR A 284 15.05 0.45 21.27
CA THR A 284 13.59 0.48 21.52
C THR A 284 12.79 1.26 20.48
N LEU A 285 13.35 2.36 19.98
CA LEU A 285 12.70 3.23 19.01
C LEU A 285 12.92 2.77 17.57
N TYR A 286 14.14 2.32 17.23
CA TYR A 286 14.52 2.12 15.84
C TYR A 286 14.59 0.66 15.39
N SER A 287 14.61 -0.33 16.31
CA SER A 287 14.57 -1.74 15.89
C SER A 287 13.30 -2.11 15.11
N PRO A 288 12.08 -1.65 15.48
CA PRO A 288 10.89 -1.89 14.65
C PRO A 288 11.00 -1.27 13.26
N LYS A 289 11.51 -0.04 13.16
CA LYS A 289 11.75 0.64 11.88
C LYS A 289 12.81 -0.07 11.05
N THR A 290 13.84 -0.60 11.69
CA THR A 290 14.89 -1.40 11.01
C THR A 290 14.30 -2.69 10.42
N ALA A 291 13.44 -3.39 11.16
CA ALA A 291 12.78 -4.60 10.64
C ALA A 291 11.93 -4.28 9.40
N HIS A 292 11.17 -3.19 9.44
CA HIS A 292 10.37 -2.73 8.29
C HIS A 292 11.24 -2.36 7.09
N ALA A 293 12.31 -1.57 7.30
CA ALA A 293 13.23 -1.16 6.23
C ALA A 293 13.95 -2.34 5.59
N LEU A 294 14.33 -3.35 6.39
CA LEU A 294 14.89 -4.62 5.89
C LEU A 294 13.87 -5.36 5.00
N GLY A 295 12.60 -5.39 5.39
CA GLY A 295 11.52 -5.93 4.55
C GLY A 295 11.36 -5.17 3.24
N THR A 296 11.42 -3.84 3.28
CA THR A 296 11.40 -2.99 2.08
C THR A 296 12.60 -3.27 1.19
N GLN A 297 13.82 -3.36 1.75
CA GLN A 297 15.04 -3.73 1.03
C GLN A 297 14.91 -5.11 0.38
N ALA A 298 14.41 -6.11 1.11
CA ALA A 298 14.20 -7.46 0.59
C ALA A 298 13.28 -7.48 -0.63
N ARG A 299 12.17 -6.74 -0.57
CA ARG A 299 11.24 -6.58 -1.70
C ARG A 299 11.92 -5.93 -2.91
N ARG A 300 12.69 -4.85 -2.71
CA ARG A 300 13.41 -4.17 -3.81
C ARG A 300 14.51 -5.04 -4.41
N LEU A 301 15.20 -5.85 -3.62
CA LEU A 301 16.17 -6.85 -4.09
C LEU A 301 15.49 -7.92 -4.97
N SER A 302 14.30 -8.39 -4.57
CA SER A 302 13.50 -9.32 -5.38
C SER A 302 13.08 -8.71 -6.71
N ASP A 303 12.63 -7.42 -6.71
CA ASP A 303 12.24 -6.69 -7.92
C ASP A 303 13.36 -6.58 -8.97
N VAL A 304 14.62 -6.61 -8.56
CA VAL A 304 15.80 -6.58 -9.45
C VAL A 304 16.41 -7.96 -9.70
N GLY A 305 15.79 -9.04 -9.19
CA GLY A 305 16.24 -10.42 -9.39
C GLY A 305 17.39 -10.90 -8.49
N ARG A 306 17.79 -10.11 -7.46
CA ARG A 306 18.83 -10.49 -6.50
C ARG A 306 18.23 -11.37 -5.37
N HIS A 307 17.67 -12.53 -5.76
CA HIS A 307 16.84 -13.37 -4.87
C HIS A 307 17.56 -13.88 -3.63
N ARG A 308 18.86 -14.23 -3.72
CA ARG A 308 19.65 -14.70 -2.55
C ARG A 308 19.77 -13.60 -1.49
N GLU A 309 20.04 -12.38 -1.90
CA GLU A 309 20.18 -11.23 -1.02
C GLU A 309 18.82 -10.77 -0.48
N ALA A 310 17.77 -10.84 -1.31
CA ALA A 310 16.38 -10.60 -0.90
C ALA A 310 15.98 -11.53 0.24
N LEU A 311 16.30 -12.83 0.12
CA LEU A 311 16.02 -13.81 1.15
C LEU A 311 16.79 -13.52 2.44
N ALA A 312 18.08 -13.20 2.36
CA ALA A 312 18.91 -12.86 3.52
C ALA A 312 18.37 -11.63 4.28
N ALA A 313 17.97 -10.58 3.55
CA ALA A 313 17.35 -9.38 4.14
C ALA A 313 15.98 -9.69 4.77
N GLY A 314 15.15 -10.50 4.11
CA GLY A 314 13.86 -10.95 4.63
C GLY A 314 14.00 -11.79 5.90
N GLU A 315 14.96 -12.69 5.96
CA GLU A 315 15.27 -13.49 7.18
C GLU A 315 15.72 -12.59 8.34
N GLN A 316 16.56 -11.58 8.07
CA GLN A 316 16.95 -10.60 9.10
C GLN A 316 15.72 -9.79 9.60
N ALA A 317 14.83 -9.37 8.71
CA ALA A 317 13.60 -8.67 9.08
C ALA A 317 12.72 -9.54 10.01
N VAL A 318 12.48 -10.80 9.64
CA VAL A 318 11.66 -11.72 10.44
C VAL A 318 12.32 -12.01 11.80
N ASN A 319 13.62 -12.26 11.86
CA ASN A 319 14.31 -12.53 13.11
C ASN A 319 14.23 -11.35 14.09
N LEU A 320 14.41 -10.12 13.57
CA LEU A 320 14.30 -8.92 14.39
C LEU A 320 12.85 -8.69 14.84
N ALA A 321 11.87 -8.83 13.94
CA ALA A 321 10.46 -8.69 14.28
C ALA A 321 9.99 -9.75 15.28
N ARG A 322 10.51 -10.99 15.17
CA ARG A 322 10.22 -12.08 16.13
C ARG A 322 10.78 -11.78 17.51
N THR A 323 12.00 -11.26 17.61
CA THR A 323 12.59 -10.83 18.89
C THR A 323 11.75 -9.72 19.54
N LEU A 324 11.29 -8.75 18.77
CA LEU A 324 10.42 -7.68 19.25
C LEU A 324 9.05 -8.19 19.71
N ALA A 325 8.45 -9.11 18.95
CA ALA A 325 7.17 -9.72 19.28
C ALA A 325 7.23 -10.59 20.53
N HIS A 326 8.37 -11.21 20.83
CA HIS A 326 8.57 -11.91 22.11
C HIS A 326 8.61 -10.97 23.31
N SER A 327 9.18 -9.78 23.16
CA SER A 327 9.28 -8.82 24.27
C SER A 327 7.96 -8.06 24.51
N THR A 328 7.25 -7.68 23.45
CA THR A 328 6.00 -6.92 23.50
C THR A 328 5.04 -7.41 22.41
N PRO A 329 4.34 -8.55 22.64
CA PRO A 329 3.50 -9.20 21.64
C PRO A 329 2.42 -8.29 21.06
N ASP A 330 1.68 -7.61 21.92
CA ASP A 330 0.57 -6.74 21.52
C ASP A 330 0.97 -5.65 20.51
N THR A 331 2.21 -5.18 20.57
CA THR A 331 2.68 -4.09 19.72
C THR A 331 3.31 -4.60 18.43
N HIS A 332 4.04 -5.74 18.46
CA HIS A 332 4.93 -6.16 17.38
C HIS A 332 4.52 -7.45 16.65
N LEU A 333 3.47 -8.15 17.08
CA LEU A 333 2.92 -9.25 16.28
C LEU A 333 2.46 -8.81 14.87
N PRO A 334 1.82 -7.62 14.68
CA PRO A 334 1.53 -7.13 13.36
C PRO A 334 2.78 -6.98 12.49
N ASP A 335 3.86 -6.42 13.04
CA ASP A 335 5.12 -6.20 12.32
C ASP A 335 5.78 -7.54 11.93
N LEU A 336 5.65 -8.58 12.79
CA LEU A 336 6.11 -9.93 12.47
C LEU A 336 5.30 -10.55 11.32
N ALA A 337 3.98 -10.39 11.31
CA ALA A 337 3.14 -10.90 10.22
C ALA A 337 3.47 -10.22 8.88
N ASP A 338 3.76 -8.91 8.88
CA ASP A 338 4.21 -8.18 7.70
C ASP A 338 5.56 -8.68 7.19
N ALA A 339 6.54 -8.86 8.09
CA ALA A 339 7.86 -9.39 7.75
C ALA A 339 7.78 -10.81 7.16
N LEU A 340 6.94 -11.68 7.73
CA LEU A 340 6.69 -13.04 7.23
C LEU A 340 6.04 -13.02 5.83
N THR A 341 5.13 -12.08 5.57
CA THR A 341 4.50 -11.92 4.24
C THR A 341 5.55 -11.51 3.20
N VAL A 342 6.45 -10.58 3.54
CA VAL A 342 7.56 -10.19 2.66
C VAL A 342 8.53 -11.34 2.43
N GLN A 343 8.91 -12.06 3.49
CA GLN A 343 9.78 -13.24 3.38
C GLN A 343 9.15 -14.31 2.49
N ALA A 344 7.85 -14.56 2.63
CA ALA A 344 7.13 -15.51 1.77
C ALA A 344 7.21 -15.13 0.29
N ALA A 345 7.09 -13.84 -0.04
CA ALA A 345 7.25 -13.35 -1.40
C ALA A 345 8.68 -13.60 -1.93
N CYS A 346 9.71 -13.25 -1.15
CA CYS A 346 11.12 -13.49 -1.53
C CYS A 346 11.43 -14.99 -1.72
N LEU A 347 10.87 -15.85 -0.87
CA LEU A 347 11.01 -17.31 -0.98
C LEU A 347 10.36 -17.87 -2.24
N ARG A 348 9.16 -17.37 -2.60
CA ARG A 348 8.48 -17.74 -3.85
C ARG A 348 9.32 -17.34 -5.07
N ASP A 349 9.79 -16.09 -5.10
CA ASP A 349 10.58 -15.55 -6.21
C ASP A 349 11.94 -16.26 -6.34
N GLY A 350 12.49 -16.75 -5.22
CA GLY A 350 13.67 -17.62 -5.17
C GLY A 350 13.39 -19.12 -5.40
N GLY A 351 12.18 -19.50 -5.83
CA GLY A 351 11.82 -20.89 -6.16
C GLY A 351 11.53 -21.80 -4.97
N SER A 352 11.51 -21.30 -3.73
CA SER A 352 11.31 -22.09 -2.51
C SER A 352 9.85 -22.09 -2.02
N LEU A 353 8.93 -22.57 -2.86
CA LEU A 353 7.47 -22.48 -2.64
C LEU A 353 7.01 -23.10 -1.30
N ASN A 354 7.57 -24.24 -0.89
CA ASN A 354 7.18 -24.89 0.38
C ASN A 354 7.54 -24.02 1.62
N ARG A 355 8.69 -23.36 1.59
CA ARG A 355 9.08 -22.43 2.65
C ARG A 355 8.22 -21.14 2.61
N ALA A 356 7.88 -20.67 1.41
CA ALA A 356 6.97 -19.53 1.23
C ALA A 356 5.59 -19.82 1.83
N LEU A 357 5.05 -21.03 1.61
CA LEU A 357 3.79 -21.46 2.22
C LEU A 357 3.86 -21.50 3.76
N ALA A 358 4.96 -21.99 4.33
CA ALA A 358 5.14 -22.02 5.78
C ALA A 358 5.10 -20.61 6.38
N SER A 359 5.86 -19.65 5.81
CA SER A 359 5.86 -18.25 6.26
C SER A 359 4.49 -17.58 6.09
N ALA A 360 3.80 -17.84 4.96
CA ALA A 360 2.46 -17.28 4.72
C ALA A 360 1.41 -17.84 5.69
N ARG A 361 1.45 -19.14 6.02
CA ARG A 361 0.57 -19.75 7.02
C ARG A 361 0.82 -19.18 8.43
N GLU A 362 2.08 -18.97 8.81
CA GLU A 362 2.44 -18.33 10.08
C GLU A 362 1.87 -16.89 10.13
N ALA A 363 2.01 -16.12 9.06
CA ALA A 363 1.45 -14.78 8.98
C ALA A 363 -0.08 -14.76 9.16
N VAL A 364 -0.81 -15.65 8.46
CA VAL A 364 -2.27 -15.79 8.61
C VAL A 364 -2.65 -16.19 10.04
N SER A 365 -1.93 -17.12 10.67
CA SER A 365 -2.19 -17.52 12.05
C SER A 365 -2.06 -16.36 13.03
N ILE A 366 -1.01 -15.54 12.88
CA ILE A 366 -0.80 -14.35 13.71
C ILE A 366 -1.93 -13.33 13.46
N ARG A 367 -2.30 -13.06 12.19
CA ARG A 367 -3.38 -12.11 11.84
C ARG A 367 -4.74 -12.54 12.39
N ARG A 368 -5.07 -13.84 12.35
CA ARG A 368 -6.31 -14.37 12.97
C ARG A 368 -6.34 -14.13 14.48
N THR A 369 -5.22 -14.33 15.18
CA THR A 369 -5.14 -14.04 16.62
C THR A 369 -5.34 -12.55 16.91
N LEU A 370 -4.74 -11.68 16.10
CA LEU A 370 -4.86 -10.23 16.25
C LEU A 370 -6.26 -9.72 15.91
N GLU A 371 -6.92 -10.29 14.91
CA GLU A 371 -8.27 -9.91 14.50
C GLU A 371 -9.28 -10.08 15.62
N HIS A 372 -9.19 -11.16 16.40
CA HIS A 372 -10.05 -11.37 17.59
C HIS A 372 -9.90 -10.27 18.64
N SER A 373 -8.72 -9.70 18.79
CA SER A 373 -8.46 -8.61 19.75
C SER A 373 -8.68 -7.21 19.18
N ARG A 374 -8.50 -7.03 17.85
CA ARG A 374 -8.50 -5.73 17.17
C ARG A 374 -9.16 -5.77 15.78
N PRO A 375 -10.44 -6.13 15.65
CA PRO A 375 -11.06 -6.43 14.36
C PRO A 375 -11.01 -5.26 13.36
N SER A 376 -11.20 -4.01 13.80
CA SER A 376 -11.25 -2.86 12.89
C SER A 376 -9.93 -2.54 12.17
N THR A 377 -8.79 -2.87 12.77
CA THR A 377 -7.46 -2.57 12.23
C THR A 377 -6.81 -3.77 11.53
N GLU A 378 -7.12 -4.98 11.98
CA GLU A 378 -6.46 -6.20 11.48
C GLU A 378 -7.25 -6.92 10.39
N THR A 379 -8.56 -6.69 10.28
CA THR A 379 -9.41 -7.33 9.26
C THR A 379 -8.91 -7.13 7.83
N PRO A 380 -8.51 -5.92 7.37
CA PRO A 380 -7.94 -5.76 6.02
C PRO A 380 -6.62 -6.51 5.84
N ALA A 381 -5.75 -6.50 6.85
CA ALA A 381 -4.45 -7.17 6.80
C ALA A 381 -4.60 -8.71 6.82
N LEU A 382 -5.61 -9.23 7.51
CA LEU A 382 -5.95 -10.65 7.47
C LEU A 382 -6.41 -11.06 6.07
N ALA A 383 -7.31 -10.27 5.44
CA ALA A 383 -7.79 -10.54 4.08
C ALA A 383 -6.65 -10.58 3.06
N GLU A 384 -5.69 -9.64 3.14
CA GLU A 384 -4.50 -9.64 2.26
C GLU A 384 -3.62 -10.87 2.51
N SER A 385 -3.39 -11.25 3.78
CA SER A 385 -2.58 -12.44 4.09
C SER A 385 -3.26 -13.73 3.59
N LEU A 386 -4.58 -13.84 3.71
CA LEU A 386 -5.39 -14.95 3.18
C LEU A 386 -5.31 -15.02 1.65
N TYR A 387 -5.42 -13.87 0.98
CA TYR A 387 -5.26 -13.78 -0.48
C TYR A 387 -3.87 -14.26 -0.92
N VAL A 388 -2.81 -13.78 -0.27
CA VAL A 388 -1.43 -14.17 -0.59
C VAL A 388 -1.24 -15.68 -0.39
N LEU A 389 -1.76 -16.23 0.71
CA LEU A 389 -1.70 -17.67 0.97
C LEU A 389 -2.49 -18.46 -0.09
N ALA A 390 -3.67 -17.99 -0.50
CA ALA A 390 -4.47 -18.62 -1.56
C ALA A 390 -3.71 -18.69 -2.90
N VAL A 391 -3.01 -17.61 -3.27
CA VAL A 391 -2.16 -17.58 -4.48
C VAL A 391 -1.04 -18.62 -4.41
N TYR A 392 -0.36 -18.75 -3.27
CA TYR A 392 0.74 -19.70 -3.11
C TYR A 392 0.24 -21.15 -3.07
N LEU A 393 -0.88 -21.41 -2.42
CA LEU A 393 -1.53 -22.71 -2.40
C LEU A 393 -1.99 -23.14 -3.81
N TYR A 394 -2.56 -22.21 -4.58
CA TYR A 394 -2.92 -22.46 -5.98
C TYR A 394 -1.69 -22.85 -6.81
N THR A 395 -0.57 -22.12 -6.64
CA THR A 395 0.69 -22.39 -7.35
C THR A 395 1.26 -23.74 -6.96
N ALA A 396 1.11 -24.15 -5.68
CA ALA A 396 1.52 -25.45 -5.18
C ALA A 396 0.57 -26.61 -5.56
N GLY A 397 -0.53 -26.33 -6.24
CA GLY A 397 -1.54 -27.34 -6.60
C GLY A 397 -2.45 -27.77 -5.45
N GLN A 398 -2.38 -27.12 -4.28
CA GLN A 398 -3.23 -27.40 -3.10
C GLN A 398 -4.59 -26.67 -3.24
N LEU A 399 -5.39 -27.10 -4.23
CA LEU A 399 -6.56 -26.37 -4.71
C LEU A 399 -7.67 -26.22 -3.66
N GLN A 400 -7.92 -27.23 -2.83
CA GLN A 400 -8.99 -27.16 -1.83
C GLN A 400 -8.69 -26.11 -0.75
N GLU A 401 -7.45 -26.09 -0.25
CA GLU A 401 -7.03 -25.12 0.76
C GLU A 401 -6.98 -23.71 0.14
N SER A 402 -6.45 -23.57 -1.10
CA SER A 402 -6.47 -22.31 -1.85
C SER A 402 -7.89 -21.76 -2.00
N PHE A 403 -8.85 -22.60 -2.36
CA PHE A 403 -10.26 -22.23 -2.48
C PHE A 403 -10.83 -21.71 -1.16
N ALA A 404 -10.57 -22.41 -0.05
CA ALA A 404 -11.04 -21.98 1.27
C ALA A 404 -10.46 -20.60 1.68
N MET A 405 -9.16 -20.39 1.49
CA MET A 405 -8.50 -19.13 1.79
C MET A 405 -8.99 -17.98 0.89
N ALA A 406 -9.21 -18.25 -0.41
CA ALA A 406 -9.76 -17.27 -1.34
C ALA A 406 -11.19 -16.85 -0.95
N TRP A 407 -12.04 -17.80 -0.57
CA TRP A 407 -13.40 -17.51 -0.12
C TRP A 407 -13.42 -16.66 1.17
N GLU A 408 -12.63 -17.03 2.16
CA GLU A 408 -12.53 -16.27 3.41
C GLU A 408 -12.07 -14.82 3.12
N ALA A 409 -11.05 -14.64 2.28
CA ALA A 409 -10.58 -13.31 1.86
C ALA A 409 -11.69 -12.51 1.14
N ILE A 410 -12.44 -13.13 0.23
CA ILE A 410 -13.55 -12.49 -0.51
C ILE A 410 -14.66 -12.05 0.44
N ASP A 411 -15.03 -12.90 1.40
CA ASP A 411 -16.08 -12.55 2.37
C ASP A 411 -15.70 -11.32 3.20
N ILE A 412 -14.46 -11.28 3.67
CA ILE A 412 -13.91 -10.13 4.38
C ILE A 412 -13.90 -8.89 3.46
N TYR A 413 -13.36 -9.00 2.24
CA TYR A 413 -13.31 -7.85 1.32
C TYR A 413 -14.70 -7.35 0.92
N ARG A 414 -15.69 -8.23 0.76
CA ARG A 414 -17.08 -7.81 0.52
C ARG A 414 -17.66 -6.99 1.68
N GLN A 415 -17.35 -7.34 2.93
CA GLN A 415 -17.74 -6.55 4.09
C GLN A 415 -17.05 -5.18 4.10
N LEU A 416 -15.73 -5.15 3.81
CA LEU A 416 -14.96 -3.92 3.74
C LEU A 416 -15.44 -2.99 2.62
N VAL A 417 -15.75 -3.51 1.44
CA VAL A 417 -16.29 -2.74 0.31
C VAL A 417 -17.66 -2.13 0.63
N ARG A 418 -18.51 -2.80 1.41
CA ARG A 418 -19.80 -2.24 1.84
C ARG A 418 -19.63 -1.01 2.74
N THR A 419 -18.61 -1.00 3.57
CA THR A 419 -18.33 0.10 4.51
C THR A 419 -17.48 1.19 3.85
N ASN A 420 -16.48 0.79 3.08
CA ASN A 420 -15.54 1.69 2.40
C ASN A 420 -15.08 1.09 1.06
N PRO A 421 -15.78 1.38 -0.05
CA PRO A 421 -15.48 0.75 -1.34
C PRO A 421 -14.10 1.13 -1.92
N ALA A 422 -13.68 2.40 -1.78
CA ALA A 422 -12.56 2.93 -2.52
C ALA A 422 -11.23 2.16 -2.34
N PRO A 423 -10.74 1.84 -1.12
CA PRO A 423 -9.48 1.14 -0.96
C PRO A 423 -9.56 -0.38 -1.20
N HIS A 424 -10.76 -0.98 -1.14
CA HIS A 424 -10.89 -2.44 -1.09
C HIS A 424 -11.50 -3.08 -2.34
N THR A 425 -12.01 -2.28 -3.31
CA THR A 425 -12.62 -2.82 -4.53
C THR A 425 -11.59 -3.54 -5.40
N ALA A 426 -10.37 -3.02 -5.51
CA ALA A 426 -9.29 -3.66 -6.26
C ALA A 426 -8.87 -4.99 -5.61
N ASP A 427 -8.80 -5.03 -4.28
CA ASP A 427 -8.45 -6.22 -3.52
C ASP A 427 -9.50 -7.32 -3.66
N LEU A 428 -10.79 -6.95 -3.61
CA LEU A 428 -11.89 -7.85 -3.88
C LEU A 428 -11.81 -8.44 -5.29
N ALA A 429 -11.53 -7.60 -6.29
CA ALA A 429 -11.40 -8.05 -7.67
C ALA A 429 -10.21 -9.01 -7.86
N ARG A 430 -9.07 -8.76 -7.20
CA ARG A 430 -7.91 -9.68 -7.17
C ARG A 430 -8.27 -11.03 -6.54
N ALA A 431 -8.99 -11.01 -5.41
CA ALA A 431 -9.41 -12.22 -4.72
C ALA A 431 -10.44 -13.04 -5.54
N LEU A 432 -11.37 -12.38 -6.23
CA LEU A 432 -12.30 -13.01 -7.17
C LEU A 432 -11.55 -13.65 -8.35
N ASN A 433 -10.48 -13.03 -8.83
CA ASN A 433 -9.67 -13.58 -9.91
C ASN A 433 -8.95 -14.88 -9.50
N ILE A 434 -8.39 -14.98 -8.30
CA ILE A 434 -7.79 -16.25 -7.81
C ILE A 434 -8.87 -17.31 -7.56
N LEU A 435 -10.07 -16.94 -7.11
CA LEU A 435 -11.20 -17.85 -7.00
C LEU A 435 -11.59 -18.40 -8.37
N THR A 436 -11.63 -17.56 -9.41
CA THR A 436 -11.88 -17.97 -10.79
C THR A 436 -10.91 -19.07 -11.23
N LEU A 437 -9.61 -18.89 -10.97
CA LEU A 437 -8.59 -19.87 -11.34
C LEU A 437 -8.79 -21.21 -10.60
N ASN A 438 -9.13 -21.16 -9.31
CA ASN A 438 -9.45 -22.37 -8.52
C ASN A 438 -10.68 -23.10 -9.08
N LEU A 439 -11.76 -22.37 -9.36
CA LEU A 439 -13.01 -22.93 -9.91
C LEU A 439 -12.82 -23.53 -11.30
N SER A 440 -12.07 -22.86 -12.17
CA SER A 440 -11.74 -23.39 -13.51
C SER A 440 -10.97 -24.71 -13.42
N ARG A 441 -9.95 -24.80 -12.55
CA ARG A 441 -9.21 -26.05 -12.34
C ARG A 441 -10.04 -27.16 -11.70
N ALA A 442 -11.08 -26.79 -10.93
CA ALA A 442 -12.03 -27.73 -10.34
C ALA A 442 -13.15 -28.14 -11.33
N GLY A 443 -13.14 -27.65 -12.57
CA GLY A 443 -14.19 -27.93 -13.58
C GLY A 443 -15.53 -27.23 -13.32
N ARG A 444 -15.60 -26.26 -12.40
CA ARG A 444 -16.82 -25.50 -12.05
C ARG A 444 -16.96 -24.27 -12.94
N ALA A 445 -17.11 -24.50 -14.27
CA ALA A 445 -16.98 -23.45 -15.28
C ALA A 445 -17.99 -22.31 -15.14
N HIS A 446 -19.25 -22.59 -14.82
CA HIS A 446 -20.28 -21.53 -14.63
C HIS A 446 -20.00 -20.65 -13.42
N GLU A 447 -19.51 -21.20 -12.33
CA GLU A 447 -19.16 -20.43 -11.13
C GLU A 447 -17.90 -19.62 -11.35
N ALA A 448 -16.92 -20.17 -12.07
CA ALA A 448 -15.73 -19.43 -12.49
C ALA A 448 -16.11 -18.23 -13.37
N LEU A 449 -17.05 -18.44 -14.31
CA LEU A 449 -17.56 -17.37 -15.16
C LEU A 449 -18.21 -16.25 -14.35
N ALA A 450 -19.07 -16.59 -13.39
CA ALA A 450 -19.71 -15.58 -12.52
C ALA A 450 -18.67 -14.78 -11.72
N ALA A 451 -17.68 -15.43 -11.13
CA ALA A 451 -16.64 -14.77 -10.34
C ALA A 451 -15.78 -13.81 -11.18
N VAL A 452 -15.36 -14.23 -12.38
CA VAL A 452 -14.54 -13.37 -13.23
C VAL A 452 -15.34 -12.22 -13.84
N GLN A 453 -16.64 -12.38 -14.12
CA GLN A 453 -17.50 -11.29 -14.57
C GLN A 453 -17.62 -10.20 -13.50
N GLU A 454 -17.78 -10.59 -12.24
CA GLU A 454 -17.77 -9.65 -11.11
C GLU A 454 -16.42 -8.91 -11.02
N ALA A 455 -15.29 -9.62 -11.12
CA ALA A 455 -13.95 -9.03 -11.11
C ALA A 455 -13.73 -8.04 -12.27
N VAL A 456 -14.13 -8.41 -13.49
CA VAL A 456 -14.02 -7.54 -14.68
C VAL A 456 -14.86 -6.27 -14.52
N THR A 457 -16.05 -6.37 -13.91
CA THR A 457 -16.92 -5.22 -13.66
C THR A 457 -16.22 -4.23 -12.73
N PHE A 458 -15.62 -4.70 -11.65
CA PHE A 458 -14.85 -3.85 -10.74
C PHE A 458 -13.63 -3.23 -11.43
N TYR A 459 -12.82 -4.02 -12.14
CA TYR A 459 -11.64 -3.46 -12.82
C TYR A 459 -11.97 -2.51 -13.95
N ARG A 460 -13.09 -2.67 -14.65
CA ARG A 460 -13.55 -1.69 -15.64
C ARG A 460 -13.87 -0.34 -14.99
N SER A 461 -14.57 -0.35 -13.86
CA SER A 461 -14.87 0.90 -13.14
C SER A 461 -13.60 1.57 -12.58
N LEU A 462 -12.66 0.80 -12.06
CA LEU A 462 -11.38 1.30 -11.56
C LEU A 462 -10.51 1.85 -12.69
N ALA A 463 -10.45 1.17 -13.85
CA ALA A 463 -9.68 1.60 -15.01
C ALA A 463 -10.24 2.86 -15.70
N GLN A 464 -11.51 3.23 -15.45
CA GLN A 464 -12.06 4.53 -15.87
C GLN A 464 -11.50 5.68 -15.02
N VAL A 465 -11.19 5.42 -13.74
CA VAL A 465 -10.65 6.41 -12.81
C VAL A 465 -9.14 6.52 -12.96
N ASP A 466 -8.44 5.38 -12.96
CA ASP A 466 -6.98 5.29 -13.14
C ASP A 466 -6.62 4.18 -14.14
N PRO A 467 -6.54 4.54 -15.44
CA PRO A 467 -6.18 3.57 -16.48
C PRO A 467 -4.78 2.97 -16.31
N ALA A 468 -3.83 3.76 -15.82
CA ALA A 468 -2.43 3.31 -15.70
C ALA A 468 -2.27 2.23 -14.62
N ALA A 469 -2.97 2.40 -13.50
CA ALA A 469 -2.92 1.44 -12.39
C ALA A 469 -3.69 0.14 -12.69
N TYR A 470 -4.87 0.23 -13.34
CA TYR A 470 -5.80 -0.91 -13.37
C TYR A 470 -5.98 -1.59 -14.73
N LYS A 471 -5.52 -1.02 -15.85
CA LYS A 471 -5.55 -1.71 -17.16
C LYS A 471 -4.79 -3.03 -17.19
N PRO A 472 -3.60 -3.16 -16.55
CA PRO A 472 -2.91 -4.46 -16.50
C PRO A 472 -3.75 -5.58 -15.86
N ASP A 473 -4.40 -5.29 -14.74
CA ASP A 473 -5.25 -6.24 -14.00
C ASP A 473 -6.55 -6.52 -14.75
N LEU A 474 -7.15 -5.50 -15.36
CA LEU A 474 -8.31 -5.66 -16.24
C LEU A 474 -7.99 -6.63 -17.40
N ALA A 475 -6.83 -6.46 -18.06
CA ALA A 475 -6.40 -7.34 -19.13
C ALA A 475 -6.16 -8.78 -18.65
N ALA A 476 -5.67 -8.97 -17.43
CA ALA A 476 -5.52 -10.30 -16.84
C ALA A 476 -6.88 -10.96 -16.55
N CYS A 477 -7.84 -10.21 -16.00
CA CYS A 477 -9.19 -10.73 -15.74
C CYS A 477 -9.97 -11.00 -17.04
N LEU A 478 -9.87 -10.13 -18.04
CA LEU A 478 -10.49 -10.36 -19.37
C LEU A 478 -9.93 -11.60 -20.06
N HIS A 479 -8.62 -11.87 -19.89
CA HIS A 479 -8.01 -13.11 -20.37
C HIS A 479 -8.62 -14.35 -19.71
N ASN A 480 -8.83 -14.32 -18.41
CA ASN A 480 -9.48 -15.40 -17.66
C ASN A 480 -10.96 -15.51 -18.04
N LEU A 481 -11.66 -14.38 -18.25
CA LEU A 481 -13.02 -14.34 -18.75
C LEU A 481 -13.15 -15.04 -20.11
N ALA A 482 -12.24 -14.74 -21.06
CA ALA A 482 -12.21 -15.41 -22.36
C ALA A 482 -12.01 -16.93 -22.25
N THR A 483 -11.24 -17.38 -21.26
CA THR A 483 -11.05 -18.81 -20.99
C THR A 483 -12.33 -19.43 -20.44
N CYS A 484 -12.94 -18.84 -19.41
CA CYS A 484 -14.19 -19.33 -18.81
C CYS A 484 -15.36 -19.35 -19.81
N LEU A 485 -15.49 -18.32 -20.66
CA LEU A 485 -16.49 -18.28 -21.73
C LEU A 485 -16.29 -19.42 -22.75
N SER A 486 -15.04 -19.74 -23.06
CA SER A 486 -14.72 -20.90 -23.89
C SER A 486 -15.12 -22.24 -23.27
N ASP A 487 -14.88 -22.38 -21.96
CA ASP A 487 -15.18 -23.61 -21.21
C ASP A 487 -16.69 -23.85 -21.10
N VAL A 488 -17.51 -22.79 -21.08
CA VAL A 488 -18.98 -22.88 -21.14
C VAL A 488 -19.54 -22.92 -22.59
N GLY A 489 -18.66 -22.82 -23.59
CA GLY A 489 -19.06 -22.95 -25.02
C GLY A 489 -19.47 -21.64 -25.71
N ASP A 490 -19.43 -20.50 -25.05
CA ASP A 490 -19.71 -19.17 -25.64
C ASP A 490 -18.50 -18.64 -26.41
N ARG A 491 -18.30 -19.16 -27.62
CA ARG A 491 -17.16 -18.82 -28.48
C ARG A 491 -17.17 -17.36 -28.94
N ALA A 492 -18.35 -16.77 -29.13
CA ALA A 492 -18.48 -15.40 -29.62
C ALA A 492 -18.06 -14.40 -28.53
N ALA A 493 -18.57 -14.56 -27.31
CA ALA A 493 -18.17 -13.74 -26.18
C ALA A 493 -16.69 -13.95 -25.80
N ALA A 494 -16.18 -15.18 -25.86
CA ALA A 494 -14.76 -15.49 -25.64
C ALA A 494 -13.85 -14.76 -26.64
N LEU A 495 -14.23 -14.70 -27.93
CA LEU A 495 -13.50 -13.93 -28.93
C LEU A 495 -13.53 -12.44 -28.68
N ALA A 496 -14.67 -11.88 -28.26
CA ALA A 496 -14.76 -10.47 -27.91
C ALA A 496 -13.86 -10.12 -26.71
N ALA A 497 -13.87 -10.95 -25.66
CA ALA A 497 -13.05 -10.72 -24.46
C ALA A 497 -11.53 -10.80 -24.75
N ILE A 498 -11.08 -11.75 -25.60
CA ILE A 498 -9.65 -11.85 -25.93
C ILE A 498 -9.19 -10.72 -26.87
N ARG A 499 -10.08 -10.19 -27.75
CA ARG A 499 -9.80 -8.97 -28.54
C ARG A 499 -9.58 -7.78 -27.62
N GLU A 500 -10.51 -7.52 -26.71
CA GLU A 500 -10.37 -6.43 -25.73
C GLU A 500 -9.08 -6.58 -24.92
N THR A 501 -8.74 -7.80 -24.50
CA THR A 501 -7.47 -8.11 -23.82
C THR A 501 -6.26 -7.71 -24.67
N ALA A 502 -6.27 -8.06 -25.96
CA ALA A 502 -5.16 -7.77 -26.87
C ALA A 502 -4.99 -6.28 -27.11
N ASP A 503 -6.08 -5.54 -27.25
CA ASP A 503 -6.06 -4.10 -27.47
C ASP A 503 -5.48 -3.36 -26.25
N ILE A 504 -5.91 -3.72 -25.04
CA ILE A 504 -5.35 -3.16 -23.80
C ILE A 504 -3.85 -3.50 -23.68
N ARG A 505 -3.45 -4.75 -23.97
CA ARG A 505 -2.05 -5.17 -23.89
C ARG A 505 -1.16 -4.51 -24.95
N ARG A 506 -1.68 -4.21 -26.15
CA ARG A 506 -0.98 -3.40 -27.16
C ARG A 506 -0.70 -1.99 -26.63
N GLU A 507 -1.73 -1.32 -26.13
CA GLU A 507 -1.58 0.03 -25.55
C GLU A 507 -0.55 0.05 -24.42
N LEU A 508 -0.57 -0.95 -23.52
CA LEU A 508 0.41 -1.07 -22.44
C LEU A 508 1.83 -1.32 -22.96
N ALA A 509 1.98 -2.18 -23.96
CA ALA A 509 3.28 -2.51 -24.55
C ALA A 509 3.88 -1.36 -25.38
N GLU A 510 3.06 -0.49 -25.96
CA GLU A 510 3.52 0.74 -26.61
C GLU A 510 4.14 1.72 -25.62
N ARG A 511 3.58 1.81 -24.40
CA ARG A 511 4.08 2.70 -23.33
C ARG A 511 5.32 2.13 -22.64
N ASP A 512 5.31 0.86 -22.30
CA ASP A 512 6.43 0.16 -21.66
C ASP A 512 6.61 -1.26 -22.24
N PRO A 513 7.36 -1.39 -23.35
CA PRO A 513 7.60 -2.69 -23.97
C PRO A 513 8.34 -3.69 -23.08
N ALA A 514 9.21 -3.20 -22.18
CA ALA A 514 10.01 -4.07 -21.33
C ALA A 514 9.15 -4.87 -20.32
N THR A 515 8.14 -4.22 -19.78
CA THR A 515 7.23 -4.81 -18.77
C THR A 515 6.07 -5.59 -19.44
N HIS A 516 5.51 -5.08 -20.54
CA HIS A 516 4.23 -5.58 -21.05
C HIS A 516 4.32 -6.48 -22.28
N ALA A 517 5.41 -6.47 -23.07
CA ALA A 517 5.58 -7.36 -24.21
C ALA A 517 5.52 -8.87 -23.84
N PRO A 518 6.06 -9.32 -22.68
CA PRO A 518 5.92 -10.72 -22.26
C PRO A 518 4.48 -11.21 -22.12
N ALA A 519 3.55 -10.35 -21.76
CA ALA A 519 2.13 -10.68 -21.65
C ALA A 519 1.37 -10.52 -22.98
N LEU A 520 1.82 -9.65 -23.88
CA LEU A 520 1.20 -9.40 -25.16
C LEU A 520 1.37 -10.58 -26.11
N ALA A 521 2.58 -11.14 -26.25
CA ALA A 521 2.88 -12.20 -27.22
C ALA A 521 1.99 -13.46 -27.06
N PRO A 522 1.82 -14.05 -25.86
CA PRO A 522 0.90 -15.17 -25.64
C PRO A 522 -0.56 -14.80 -25.91
N CYS A 523 -0.95 -13.57 -25.62
CA CYS A 523 -2.31 -13.09 -25.88
C CYS A 523 -2.62 -13.04 -27.37
N LEU A 524 -1.72 -12.47 -28.17
CA LEU A 524 -1.84 -12.42 -29.62
C LEU A 524 -1.87 -13.81 -30.24
N HIS A 525 -1.04 -14.73 -29.80
CA HIS A 525 -1.05 -16.12 -30.24
C HIS A 525 -2.41 -16.77 -29.98
N ARG A 526 -2.98 -16.59 -28.79
CA ARG A 526 -4.29 -17.14 -28.43
C ARG A 526 -5.41 -16.47 -29.21
N LEU A 527 -5.35 -15.15 -29.42
CA LEU A 527 -6.30 -14.42 -30.26
C LEU A 527 -6.28 -14.94 -31.72
N ALA A 528 -5.10 -15.14 -32.30
CA ALA A 528 -4.95 -15.64 -33.66
C ALA A 528 -5.62 -17.01 -33.82
N LYS A 529 -5.42 -17.92 -32.85
CA LYS A 529 -6.06 -19.22 -32.83
C LYS A 529 -7.59 -19.12 -32.78
N ARG A 530 -8.13 -18.27 -31.91
CA ARG A 530 -9.59 -18.08 -31.79
C ARG A 530 -10.20 -17.42 -33.02
N LEU A 531 -9.49 -16.50 -33.67
CA LEU A 531 -9.90 -15.90 -34.93
C LEU A 531 -9.95 -16.95 -36.07
N ALA A 532 -8.97 -17.85 -36.12
CA ALA A 532 -8.98 -18.97 -37.08
C ALA A 532 -10.18 -19.90 -36.85
N GLU A 533 -10.43 -20.29 -35.60
CA GLU A 533 -11.59 -21.12 -35.22
C GLU A 533 -12.94 -20.45 -35.56
N ALA A 534 -13.01 -19.13 -35.49
CA ALA A 534 -14.20 -18.33 -35.83
C ALA A 534 -14.33 -18.01 -37.35
N GLY A 535 -13.37 -18.42 -38.19
CA GLY A 535 -13.41 -18.17 -39.63
C GLY A 535 -12.90 -16.80 -40.07
N HIS A 536 -12.35 -15.99 -39.19
CA HIS A 536 -11.81 -14.64 -39.48
C HIS A 536 -10.40 -14.74 -40.09
N ARG A 537 -10.28 -15.27 -41.30
CA ARG A 537 -9.00 -15.63 -41.96
C ARG A 537 -7.99 -14.48 -41.99
N ARG A 538 -8.41 -13.31 -42.48
CA ARG A 538 -7.50 -12.15 -42.66
C ARG A 538 -6.95 -11.65 -41.30
N GLU A 539 -7.84 -11.42 -40.37
CA GLU A 539 -7.49 -10.93 -39.04
C GLU A 539 -6.62 -11.94 -38.27
N SER A 540 -6.92 -13.27 -38.40
CA SER A 540 -6.09 -14.32 -37.83
C SER A 540 -4.66 -14.32 -38.40
N LEU A 541 -4.51 -14.10 -39.72
CA LEU A 541 -3.20 -14.05 -40.36
C LEU A 541 -2.36 -12.86 -39.88
N GLU A 542 -2.97 -11.68 -39.79
CA GLU A 542 -2.34 -10.47 -39.33
C GLU A 542 -1.90 -10.60 -37.83
N THR A 543 -2.81 -11.13 -37.00
CA THR A 543 -2.54 -11.34 -35.55
C THR A 543 -1.49 -12.44 -35.30
N ALA A 544 -1.51 -13.53 -36.06
CA ALA A 544 -0.49 -14.58 -35.94
C ALA A 544 0.91 -14.07 -36.30
N ARG A 545 1.00 -13.24 -37.36
CA ARG A 545 2.26 -12.57 -37.72
C ARG A 545 2.75 -11.64 -36.60
N GLU A 546 1.85 -10.85 -36.03
CA GLU A 546 2.16 -9.94 -34.92
C GLU A 546 2.67 -10.73 -33.71
N ALA A 547 2.03 -11.87 -33.37
CA ALA A 547 2.46 -12.76 -32.29
C ALA A 547 3.88 -13.28 -32.50
N VAL A 548 4.21 -13.74 -33.71
CA VAL A 548 5.56 -14.22 -34.06
C VAL A 548 6.59 -13.12 -33.92
N VAL A 549 6.30 -11.89 -34.39
CA VAL A 549 7.20 -10.74 -34.24
C VAL A 549 7.46 -10.41 -32.77
N ALA A 550 6.40 -10.40 -31.96
CA ALA A 550 6.49 -10.15 -30.52
C ALA A 550 7.34 -11.23 -29.83
N TYR A 551 7.10 -12.51 -30.08
CA TYR A 551 7.91 -13.59 -29.52
C TYR A 551 9.38 -13.56 -29.97
N ARG A 552 9.66 -13.27 -31.24
CA ARG A 552 11.06 -13.13 -31.72
C ARG A 552 11.83 -12.05 -30.97
N SER A 553 11.17 -10.94 -30.62
CA SER A 553 11.80 -9.88 -29.82
C SER A 553 12.12 -10.32 -28.38
N LEU A 554 11.29 -11.17 -27.80
CA LEU A 554 11.46 -11.72 -26.46
C LEU A 554 12.55 -12.80 -26.41
N VAL A 555 12.55 -13.72 -27.37
CA VAL A 555 13.54 -14.80 -27.48
C VAL A 555 14.97 -14.26 -27.60
N ARG A 556 15.18 -13.14 -28.32
CA ARG A 556 16.50 -12.49 -28.39
C ARG A 556 17.04 -12.07 -27.01
N ARG A 557 16.18 -11.82 -26.04
CA ARG A 557 16.55 -11.39 -24.69
C ARG A 557 16.59 -12.55 -23.69
N ARG A 558 15.66 -13.51 -23.83
CA ARG A 558 15.48 -14.67 -22.95
C ARG A 558 15.01 -15.88 -23.77
N PRO A 559 15.93 -16.60 -24.41
CA PRO A 559 15.59 -17.73 -25.26
C PRO A 559 14.89 -18.87 -24.47
N GLU A 560 15.37 -19.16 -23.27
CA GLU A 560 14.88 -20.21 -22.38
C GLU A 560 13.40 -20.02 -22.01
N ASP A 561 12.97 -18.75 -21.75
CA ASP A 561 11.61 -18.45 -21.30
C ASP A 561 10.58 -18.46 -22.43
N PHE A 562 10.97 -18.07 -23.65
CA PHE A 562 10.03 -17.75 -24.73
C PHE A 562 10.17 -18.63 -25.99
N GLY A 563 11.16 -19.51 -26.06
CA GLY A 563 11.41 -20.36 -27.24
C GLY A 563 10.23 -21.26 -27.57
N GLN A 564 9.64 -21.95 -26.57
CA GLN A 564 8.47 -22.79 -26.76
C GLN A 564 7.25 -21.99 -27.24
N GLY A 565 7.06 -20.77 -26.69
CA GLY A 565 6.02 -19.85 -27.12
C GLY A 565 6.16 -19.43 -28.59
N LEU A 566 7.40 -19.16 -29.03
CA LEU A 566 7.71 -18.83 -30.41
C LEU A 566 7.40 -20.03 -31.35
N ALA A 567 7.83 -21.24 -31.01
CA ALA A 567 7.54 -22.43 -31.78
C ALA A 567 6.03 -22.64 -31.93
N GLY A 568 5.26 -22.52 -30.85
CA GLY A 568 3.80 -22.63 -30.90
C GLY A 568 3.13 -21.54 -31.76
N ALA A 569 3.62 -20.31 -31.69
CA ALA A 569 3.11 -19.19 -32.51
C ALA A 569 3.44 -19.37 -33.98
N LEU A 570 4.65 -19.87 -34.33
CA LEU A 570 5.05 -20.22 -35.69
C LEU A 570 4.16 -21.33 -36.24
N GLY A 571 3.90 -22.39 -35.47
CA GLY A 571 2.99 -23.48 -35.85
C GLY A 571 1.58 -22.99 -36.18
N THR A 572 1.03 -22.12 -35.34
CA THR A 572 -0.28 -21.47 -35.58
C THR A 572 -0.23 -20.59 -36.84
N TYR A 573 0.84 -19.80 -37.02
CA TYR A 573 1.00 -18.96 -38.21
C TYR A 573 1.10 -19.76 -39.48
N ALA A 574 1.83 -20.89 -39.48
CA ALA A 574 1.92 -21.82 -40.62
C ALA A 574 0.54 -22.41 -40.97
N SER A 575 -0.24 -22.86 -39.98
CA SER A 575 -1.59 -23.38 -40.21
C SER A 575 -2.55 -22.33 -40.80
N VAL A 576 -2.45 -21.09 -40.36
CA VAL A 576 -3.26 -19.98 -40.90
C VAL A 576 -2.81 -19.61 -42.32
N LEU A 577 -1.51 -19.69 -42.65
CA LEU A 577 -0.99 -19.50 -44.01
C LEU A 577 -1.49 -20.58 -44.97
N GLU A 578 -1.52 -21.85 -44.56
CA GLU A 578 -2.11 -22.94 -45.35
C GLU A 578 -3.59 -22.69 -45.64
N TRP A 579 -4.33 -22.34 -44.58
CA TRP A 579 -5.73 -21.99 -44.76
C TRP A 579 -5.93 -20.77 -45.67
N ALA A 580 -4.91 -19.86 -45.75
CA ALA A 580 -4.89 -18.75 -46.69
C ALA A 580 -4.42 -19.09 -48.10
N GLY A 581 -4.07 -20.36 -48.39
CA GLY A 581 -3.57 -20.83 -49.69
C GLY A 581 -2.11 -20.44 -49.96
N ARG A 582 -1.33 -20.14 -48.92
CA ARG A 582 0.09 -19.76 -49.02
C ARG A 582 1.00 -20.90 -48.58
N GLU A 583 0.90 -22.03 -49.27
CA GLU A 583 1.54 -23.32 -48.90
C GLU A 583 3.08 -23.21 -48.79
N ALA A 584 3.74 -22.51 -49.75
CA ALA A 584 5.20 -22.34 -49.72
C ALA A 584 5.70 -21.55 -48.51
N ASP A 585 4.97 -20.50 -48.12
CA ASP A 585 5.28 -19.73 -46.91
C ASP A 585 5.02 -20.54 -45.65
N ALA A 586 3.93 -21.32 -45.64
CA ALA A 586 3.58 -22.18 -44.51
C ALA A 586 4.65 -23.25 -44.26
N ALA A 587 5.15 -23.90 -45.34
CA ALA A 587 6.21 -24.91 -45.23
C ALA A 587 7.48 -24.32 -44.62
N ARG A 588 7.91 -23.14 -45.07
CA ARG A 588 9.09 -22.44 -44.53
C ARG A 588 8.93 -22.12 -43.05
N ILE A 589 7.76 -21.60 -42.65
CA ILE A 589 7.50 -21.24 -41.24
C ILE A 589 7.40 -22.49 -40.36
N ARG A 590 6.87 -23.60 -40.89
CA ARG A 590 6.82 -24.88 -40.17
C ARG A 590 8.23 -25.41 -39.91
N GLN A 591 9.12 -25.37 -40.91
CA GLN A 591 10.50 -25.80 -40.77
C GLN A 591 11.24 -24.94 -39.69
N GLU A 592 10.98 -23.64 -39.65
CA GLU A 592 11.53 -22.77 -38.59
C GLU A 592 11.04 -23.20 -37.20
N SER A 593 9.73 -23.52 -37.06
CA SER A 593 9.15 -24.01 -35.80
C SER A 593 9.78 -25.34 -35.33
N GLU A 594 9.99 -26.28 -36.25
CA GLU A 594 10.61 -27.58 -35.99
C GLU A 594 12.06 -27.41 -35.54
N THR A 595 12.85 -26.57 -36.23
CA THR A 595 14.24 -26.29 -35.88
C THR A 595 14.36 -25.71 -34.44
N ILE A 596 13.48 -24.78 -34.06
CA ILE A 596 13.49 -24.21 -32.69
C ILE A 596 13.13 -25.29 -31.65
N THR A 597 12.16 -26.13 -31.96
CA THR A 597 11.74 -27.22 -31.06
C THR A 597 12.86 -28.26 -30.86
N GLU A 598 13.59 -28.61 -31.93
CA GLU A 598 14.75 -29.50 -31.86
C GLU A 598 15.90 -28.91 -31.06
N GLN A 599 16.22 -27.62 -31.26
CA GLN A 599 17.25 -26.91 -30.49
C GLN A 599 16.95 -26.92 -28.99
N MET A 600 15.71 -26.61 -28.62
CA MET A 600 15.30 -26.62 -27.21
C MET A 600 15.34 -28.03 -26.60
N ALA A 601 14.96 -29.06 -27.36
CA ALA A 601 15.05 -30.44 -26.88
C ALA A 601 16.51 -30.88 -26.64
N LEU A 602 17.43 -30.41 -27.48
CA LEU A 602 18.87 -30.67 -27.34
C LEU A 602 19.44 -29.96 -26.09
N GLU A 603 19.11 -28.69 -25.90
CA GLU A 603 19.51 -27.92 -24.70
C GLU A 603 19.01 -28.57 -23.41
N ALA A 604 17.73 -28.95 -23.34
CA ALA A 604 17.15 -29.65 -22.19
C ALA A 604 17.83 -31.01 -21.90
N SER A 605 18.31 -31.70 -22.95
CA SER A 605 19.04 -32.96 -22.78
C SER A 605 20.46 -32.75 -22.23
N ILE A 606 21.10 -31.62 -22.55
CA ILE A 606 22.44 -31.28 -22.05
C ILE A 606 22.39 -30.85 -20.58
N GLU A 607 21.36 -30.13 -20.15
CA GLU A 607 21.16 -29.71 -18.75
C GLU A 607 20.80 -30.88 -17.81
N SER A 608 20.35 -32.00 -18.36
CA SER A 608 19.99 -33.20 -17.57
C SER A 608 21.19 -34.16 -17.35
N PHE A 609 22.35 -33.87 -17.92
CA PHE A 609 23.64 -34.55 -17.70
C PHE A 609 24.55 -33.72 -16.77
#